data_93c582a05167ef1081b7b90768e1552b
#
_entry.id   93c582a05167ef1081b7b90768e1552b
#
_cell.length_a   1.000
_cell.length_b   1.000
_cell.length_c   1.000
_cell.angle_alpha   90.00
_cell.angle_beta   90.00
_cell.angle_gamma   90.00
#
_symmetry.space_group_name_H-M   'P 1'
#
loop_
_entity.id
_entity.type
_entity.pdbx_description
1 polymer ?
#
loop_
_entity_poly.entity_id
_entity_poly.type
_entity_poly.pdbx_seq_one_letter_code
_entity_poly.pdbx_strand_id
1 'polypeptide(L)'
;LAKTAAQVEMGEMEDFPGVKAQETIDAVLADLKSAVAKYRTKEGSWNYERALALQKEQQRETYGTVSFHLGEQTADSGEEGVEKETNTELLQRQKNTPQMLQKLMERIYQTGRYVQAACAGYSAPRLCGLWTGEWNPGWSGAYTMDANVNIQVSGMNTGHMEKAAWGYMYFILRQIGDWKENAKAVYGMWDALLAPVNTDGNRAIMVEYDIDYPFQYWNAGASWLMVPIFEYWQCFGNRQIPLPEDLAKVCGKQSLDLEQEILRPLLWKTFHFWEQLCTPEYYTDREGQPHYKKGKTALEEGEKYLIIPSYSPANHPNGYSSTITANAAMDI
;
A
#
# COMPACT_ATOMS: atom_id res chain seq x y z
N LEU A 1 6.68 -19.36 -1.55
CA LEU A 1 5.83 -19.97 -2.59
C LEU A 1 4.38 -19.78 -2.15
N ALA A 2 3.86 -18.58 -2.39
CA ALA A 2 2.48 -18.28 -2.08
C ALA A 2 1.56 -19.08 -3.02
N LYS A 3 0.70 -19.92 -2.46
CA LYS A 3 -0.49 -20.32 -3.18
C LYS A 3 -1.30 -19.07 -3.47
N THR A 4 -1.81 -18.97 -4.70
CA THR A 4 -2.86 -18.02 -4.97
C THR A 4 -4.07 -18.42 -4.13
N ALA A 5 -4.75 -17.46 -3.60
CA ALA A 5 -5.86 -17.66 -2.71
C ALA A 5 -7.05 -18.42 -3.32
N ALA A 6 -7.16 -18.50 -4.64
CA ALA A 6 -8.08 -19.40 -5.32
C ALA A 6 -7.83 -20.91 -5.03
N GLN A 7 -6.74 -21.23 -4.35
CA GLN A 7 -6.33 -22.58 -4.00
C GLN A 7 -6.50 -22.92 -2.53
N VAL A 8 -7.03 -22.01 -1.72
CA VAL A 8 -7.35 -22.23 -0.30
C VAL A 8 -8.84 -21.96 -0.14
N GLU A 9 -9.69 -22.99 -0.19
CA GLU A 9 -11.07 -22.88 0.22
C GLU A 9 -11.12 -22.77 1.75
N MET A 10 -11.78 -21.73 2.25
CA MET A 10 -12.01 -21.56 3.69
C MET A 10 -12.89 -22.73 4.20
N GLY A 11 -12.36 -23.51 5.09
CA GLY A 11 -12.99 -24.70 5.70
C GLY A 11 -12.17 -25.97 5.61
N GLU A 12 -11.18 -26.03 4.74
CA GLU A 12 -10.27 -27.18 4.58
C GLU A 12 -8.86 -26.87 5.09
N MET A 13 -8.75 -26.20 6.24
CA MET A 13 -7.44 -25.92 6.85
C MET A 13 -6.69 -27.19 7.28
N GLU A 14 -7.38 -28.31 7.42
CA GLU A 14 -6.74 -29.60 7.72
C GLU A 14 -6.15 -30.28 6.47
N ASP A 15 -6.70 -29.98 5.30
CA ASP A 15 -6.17 -30.40 4.01
C ASP A 15 -5.62 -29.20 3.24
N PHE A 16 -4.51 -28.65 3.69
CA PHE A 16 -3.64 -27.94 2.75
C PHE A 16 -3.30 -28.97 1.65
N PRO A 17 -3.95 -28.96 0.49
CA PRO A 17 -3.64 -29.90 -0.57
C PRO A 17 -2.18 -29.66 -0.84
N GLY A 18 -1.33 -30.64 -0.56
CA GLY A 18 0.11 -30.46 -0.54
C GLY A 18 0.48 -29.68 -1.77
N VAL A 19 1.07 -28.49 -1.58
CA VAL A 19 1.60 -27.74 -2.70
C VAL A 19 2.42 -28.76 -3.43
N LYS A 20 2.05 -29.09 -4.66
CA LYS A 20 2.91 -29.91 -5.49
C LYS A 20 4.14 -29.05 -5.73
N ALA A 21 5.05 -29.09 -4.75
CA ALA A 21 6.18 -28.17 -4.65
C ALA A 21 6.98 -28.17 -5.95
N GLN A 22 7.09 -29.35 -6.58
CA GLN A 22 7.80 -29.48 -7.83
C GLN A 22 7.05 -28.80 -8.99
N GLU A 23 5.73 -28.95 -9.10
CA GLU A 23 4.95 -28.28 -10.15
C GLU A 23 5.01 -26.76 -10.00
N THR A 24 4.98 -26.26 -8.78
CA THR A 24 5.11 -24.81 -8.50
C THR A 24 6.52 -24.31 -8.83
N ILE A 25 7.56 -25.06 -8.48
CA ILE A 25 8.96 -24.74 -8.83
C ILE A 25 9.12 -24.72 -10.34
N ASP A 26 8.62 -25.72 -11.05
CA ASP A 26 8.72 -25.82 -12.49
C ASP A 26 8.00 -24.67 -13.20
N ALA A 27 6.81 -24.27 -12.71
CA ALA A 27 6.08 -23.12 -13.23
C ALA A 27 6.87 -21.81 -12.99
N VAL A 28 7.37 -21.56 -11.79
CA VAL A 28 8.19 -20.37 -11.49
C VAL A 28 9.47 -20.33 -12.32
N LEU A 29 10.12 -21.49 -12.52
CA LEU A 29 11.32 -21.58 -13.37
C LEU A 29 10.99 -21.34 -14.84
N ALA A 30 9.84 -21.81 -15.34
CA ALA A 30 9.40 -21.54 -16.69
C ALA A 30 9.13 -20.05 -16.91
N ASP A 31 8.42 -19.41 -15.99
CA ASP A 31 8.16 -17.97 -16.02
C ASP A 31 9.46 -17.15 -15.97
N LEU A 32 10.38 -17.52 -15.08
CA LEU A 32 11.69 -16.88 -14.99
C LEU A 32 12.48 -17.03 -16.30
N LYS A 33 12.54 -18.23 -16.86
CA LYS A 33 13.21 -18.49 -18.16
C LYS A 33 12.60 -17.65 -19.27
N SER A 34 11.27 -17.57 -19.34
CA SER A 34 10.56 -16.72 -20.29
C SER A 34 10.88 -15.23 -20.09
N ALA A 35 10.80 -14.76 -18.86
CA ALA A 35 11.07 -13.36 -18.52
C ALA A 35 12.50 -12.94 -18.88
N VAL A 36 13.49 -13.81 -18.69
CA VAL A 36 14.89 -13.51 -18.98
C VAL A 36 15.33 -13.82 -20.42
N ALA A 37 14.52 -14.52 -21.19
CA ALA A 37 14.86 -14.89 -22.57
C ALA A 37 15.18 -13.68 -23.47
N LYS A 38 14.46 -12.58 -23.28
CA LYS A 38 14.69 -11.32 -24.00
C LYS A 38 16.06 -10.68 -23.76
N TYR A 39 16.75 -11.08 -22.69
CA TYR A 39 18.08 -10.57 -22.32
C TYR A 39 19.22 -11.49 -22.76
N ARG A 40 18.92 -12.57 -23.49
CA ARG A 40 19.93 -13.51 -24.00
C ARG A 40 20.23 -13.27 -25.47
N THR A 41 21.44 -13.62 -25.86
CA THR A 41 21.82 -13.71 -27.27
C THR A 41 21.21 -14.97 -27.89
N LYS A 42 21.33 -15.11 -29.22
CA LYS A 42 20.90 -16.33 -29.94
C LYS A 42 21.69 -17.58 -29.48
N GLU A 43 22.92 -17.39 -29.06
CA GLU A 43 23.82 -18.42 -28.53
C GLU A 43 23.55 -18.73 -27.03
N GLY A 44 22.58 -18.07 -26.42
CA GLY A 44 22.18 -18.29 -25.00
C GLY A 44 22.99 -17.54 -23.96
N SER A 45 23.97 -16.74 -24.36
CA SER A 45 24.74 -15.87 -23.46
C SER A 45 23.93 -14.65 -22.99
N TRP A 46 24.33 -14.02 -21.90
CA TRP A 46 23.71 -12.77 -21.44
C TRP A 46 24.11 -11.61 -22.36
N ASN A 47 23.14 -10.83 -22.78
CA ASN A 47 23.35 -9.57 -23.52
C ASN A 47 23.16 -8.39 -22.57
N TYR A 48 24.22 -8.01 -21.90
CA TYR A 48 24.21 -6.91 -20.93
C TYR A 48 23.76 -5.58 -21.55
N GLU A 49 24.26 -5.24 -22.73
CA GLU A 49 23.92 -3.98 -23.42
C GLU A 49 22.41 -3.89 -23.71
N ARG A 50 21.82 -4.98 -24.16
CA ARG A 50 20.36 -5.04 -24.37
C ARG A 50 19.59 -4.91 -23.06
N ALA A 51 20.02 -5.59 -22.01
CA ALA A 51 19.40 -5.50 -20.69
C ALA A 51 19.49 -4.07 -20.16
N LEU A 52 20.64 -3.44 -20.27
CA LEU A 52 20.87 -2.05 -19.86
C LEU A 52 20.03 -1.07 -20.69
N ALA A 53 19.91 -1.25 -21.98
CA ALA A 53 19.10 -0.39 -22.85
C ALA A 53 17.62 -0.44 -22.45
N LEU A 54 17.06 -1.65 -22.23
CA LEU A 54 15.68 -1.82 -21.78
C LEU A 54 15.45 -1.24 -20.39
N GLN A 55 16.41 -1.41 -19.49
CA GLN A 55 16.33 -0.83 -18.15
C GLN A 55 16.36 0.71 -18.20
N LYS A 56 17.22 1.29 -19.02
CA LYS A 56 17.29 2.75 -19.20
C LYS A 56 16.00 3.32 -19.77
N GLU A 57 15.36 2.64 -20.71
CA GLU A 57 14.07 3.04 -21.26
C GLU A 57 12.98 3.06 -20.19
N GLN A 58 12.85 1.98 -19.42
CA GLN A 58 11.91 1.89 -18.31
C GLN A 58 12.15 2.96 -17.24
N GLN A 59 13.42 3.23 -16.94
CA GLN A 59 13.80 4.25 -15.95
C GLN A 59 13.46 5.67 -16.43
N ARG A 60 13.57 5.98 -17.70
CA ARG A 60 13.15 7.30 -18.23
C ARG A 60 11.67 7.55 -18.03
N GLU A 61 10.84 6.55 -18.19
CA GLU A 61 9.39 6.66 -18.08
C GLU A 61 8.89 6.79 -16.63
N THR A 62 9.65 6.32 -15.66
CA THR A 62 9.23 6.30 -14.25
C THR A 62 10.04 7.26 -13.40
N TYR A 63 11.37 7.17 -13.48
CA TYR A 63 12.29 7.95 -12.66
C TYR A 63 12.66 9.29 -13.29
N GLY A 64 12.81 9.33 -14.62
CA GLY A 64 13.20 10.52 -15.39
C GLY A 64 12.11 11.59 -15.55
N THR A 65 10.93 11.42 -14.93
CA THR A 65 9.81 12.34 -15.04
C THR A 65 10.00 13.66 -14.28
N VAL A 66 10.90 13.67 -13.29
CA VAL A 66 11.19 14.83 -12.45
C VAL A 66 12.68 14.94 -12.21
N SER A 67 13.20 16.15 -12.33
CA SER A 67 14.52 16.55 -11.81
C SER A 67 14.34 17.51 -10.64
N PHE A 68 15.15 17.36 -9.60
CA PHE A 68 15.10 18.20 -8.42
C PHE A 68 16.51 18.72 -8.12
N HIS A 69 16.65 20.05 -8.15
CA HIS A 69 17.90 20.75 -7.90
C HIS A 69 17.65 21.89 -6.92
N LEU A 70 18.56 22.05 -5.96
CA LEU A 70 18.56 23.13 -4.99
C LEU A 70 19.75 24.05 -5.26
N GLY A 71 19.51 25.36 -5.25
CA GLY A 71 20.53 26.38 -5.49
C GLY A 71 20.58 26.83 -6.94
N GLU A 72 21.43 27.81 -7.22
CA GLU A 72 21.63 28.32 -8.55
C GLU A 72 22.39 27.28 -9.41
N GLN A 73 21.81 26.95 -10.57
CA GLN A 73 22.57 26.26 -11.62
C GLN A 73 23.61 27.25 -12.16
N THR A 74 24.82 27.23 -11.63
CA THR A 74 25.93 27.90 -12.29
C THR A 74 26.20 27.17 -13.59
N ALA A 75 26.28 27.89 -14.71
CA ALA A 75 26.56 27.35 -16.04
C ALA A 75 27.83 26.48 -16.11
N ASP A 76 28.59 26.44 -15.05
CA ASP A 76 29.84 25.72 -14.87
C ASP A 76 29.69 24.39 -14.10
N SER A 77 28.48 24.02 -13.73
CA SER A 77 28.16 22.66 -13.26
C SER A 77 28.02 21.69 -14.42
N GLY A 78 29.01 21.72 -15.31
CA GLY A 78 29.19 20.64 -16.28
C GLY A 78 29.30 19.33 -15.52
N GLU A 79 28.62 18.29 -16.03
CA GLU A 79 28.47 16.96 -15.44
C GLU A 79 29.78 16.30 -14.95
N GLU A 80 30.93 16.84 -15.26
CA GLU A 80 32.24 16.25 -14.96
C GLU A 80 32.81 16.55 -13.55
N GLY A 81 32.30 17.55 -12.83
CA GLY A 81 32.88 17.97 -11.53
C GLY A 81 32.15 17.52 -10.27
N VAL A 82 30.87 17.17 -10.38
CA VAL A 82 29.92 17.07 -9.24
C VAL A 82 29.69 15.64 -8.77
N GLU A 83 30.03 14.63 -9.57
CA GLU A 83 29.75 13.22 -9.28
C GLU A 83 30.77 12.52 -8.36
N LYS A 84 31.85 13.18 -7.94
CA LYS A 84 32.96 12.47 -7.26
C LYS A 84 32.77 12.29 -5.76
N GLU A 85 31.83 13.03 -5.12
CA GLU A 85 31.63 12.90 -3.68
C GLU A 85 30.70 11.72 -3.35
N THR A 86 31.22 10.77 -2.60
CA THR A 86 30.44 9.59 -2.16
C THR A 86 29.38 9.97 -1.13
N ASN A 87 28.40 9.08 -0.90
CA ASN A 87 27.42 9.26 0.16
C ASN A 87 28.06 9.37 1.55
N THR A 88 29.14 8.61 1.78
CA THR A 88 29.89 8.65 3.05
C THR A 88 30.52 10.01 3.27
N GLU A 89 31.13 10.57 2.27
CA GLU A 89 31.76 11.91 2.34
C GLU A 89 30.71 13.00 2.58
N LEU A 90 29.59 12.97 1.87
CA LEU A 90 28.47 13.89 2.10
C LEU A 90 27.91 13.80 3.52
N LEU A 91 27.74 12.61 4.05
CA LEU A 91 27.26 12.41 5.42
C LEU A 91 28.27 12.89 6.46
N GLN A 92 29.57 12.67 6.23
CA GLN A 92 30.61 13.21 7.11
C GLN A 92 30.66 14.74 7.08
N ARG A 93 30.54 15.33 5.91
CA ARG A 93 30.47 16.79 5.75
C ARG A 93 29.24 17.35 6.44
N GLN A 94 28.07 16.69 6.32
CA GLN A 94 26.83 17.09 7.00
C GLN A 94 26.97 17.11 8.52
N LYS A 95 27.65 16.12 9.11
CA LYS A 95 27.89 16.10 10.57
C LYS A 95 28.65 17.34 11.08
N ASN A 96 29.47 17.94 10.24
CA ASN A 96 30.30 19.10 10.58
C ASN A 96 29.71 20.44 10.06
N THR A 97 28.52 20.39 9.46
CA THR A 97 27.86 21.57 8.88
C THR A 97 26.50 21.76 9.55
N PRO A 98 26.23 22.90 10.22
CA PRO A 98 24.95 23.15 10.89
C PRO A 98 23.76 23.21 9.92
N GLN A 99 23.97 23.72 8.70
CA GLN A 99 22.93 23.84 7.68
C GLN A 99 22.85 22.54 6.88
N MET A 100 21.63 22.16 6.48
CA MET A 100 21.42 21.00 5.60
C MET A 100 22.12 21.23 4.25
N LEU A 101 22.99 20.31 3.85
CA LEU A 101 23.66 20.35 2.56
C LEU A 101 22.65 20.10 1.42
N GLN A 102 22.53 21.07 0.51
CA GLN A 102 21.59 21.00 -0.61
C GLN A 102 21.82 19.73 -1.44
N LYS A 103 23.05 19.41 -1.75
CA LYS A 103 23.42 18.20 -2.50
C LYS A 103 23.01 16.90 -1.78
N LEU A 104 23.09 16.87 -0.46
CA LEU A 104 22.60 15.70 0.30
C LEU A 104 21.08 15.57 0.20
N MET A 105 20.35 16.69 0.28
CA MET A 105 18.88 16.71 0.11
C MET A 105 18.49 16.22 -1.30
N GLU A 106 19.14 16.72 -2.34
CA GLU A 106 18.91 16.26 -3.73
C GLU A 106 19.11 14.75 -3.85
N ARG A 107 20.22 14.25 -3.29
CA ARG A 107 20.55 12.82 -3.36
C ARG A 107 19.56 11.95 -2.56
N ILE A 108 19.12 12.40 -1.39
CA ILE A 108 18.11 11.72 -0.59
C ILE A 108 16.79 11.65 -1.38
N TYR A 109 16.37 12.76 -1.96
CA TYR A 109 15.14 12.82 -2.77
C TYR A 109 15.21 11.87 -3.98
N GLN A 110 16.31 11.95 -4.74
CA GLN A 110 16.51 11.08 -5.91
C GLN A 110 16.58 9.60 -5.52
N THR A 111 17.28 9.28 -4.42
CA THR A 111 17.37 7.91 -3.92
C THR A 111 16.01 7.38 -3.48
N GLY A 112 15.22 8.18 -2.76
CA GLY A 112 13.86 7.82 -2.35
C GLY A 112 12.96 7.50 -3.55
N ARG A 113 12.97 8.36 -4.58
CA ARG A 113 12.24 8.10 -5.82
C ARG A 113 12.70 6.84 -6.54
N TYR A 114 14.01 6.62 -6.61
CA TYR A 114 14.57 5.42 -7.23
C TYR A 114 14.11 4.14 -6.52
N VAL A 115 14.22 4.11 -5.19
CA VAL A 115 13.78 2.97 -4.38
C VAL A 115 12.30 2.72 -4.57
N GLN A 116 11.47 3.77 -4.54
CA GLN A 116 10.04 3.65 -4.76
C GLN A 116 9.72 3.13 -6.17
N ALA A 117 10.37 3.65 -7.20
CA ALA A 117 10.20 3.17 -8.57
C ALA A 117 10.62 1.70 -8.74
N ALA A 118 11.64 1.26 -8.01
CA ALA A 118 12.13 -0.12 -8.06
C ALA A 118 11.21 -1.11 -7.32
N CYS A 119 10.43 -0.65 -6.33
CA CYS A 119 9.54 -1.49 -5.52
C CYS A 119 8.08 -1.51 -5.98
N ALA A 120 7.68 -0.55 -6.83
CA ALA A 120 6.29 -0.32 -7.18
C ALA A 120 6.01 -0.57 -8.67
N GLY A 121 4.73 -0.49 -9.05
CA GLY A 121 4.29 -0.56 -10.46
C GLY A 121 3.41 -1.76 -10.77
N TYR A 122 3.74 -2.96 -10.30
CA TYR A 122 2.85 -4.12 -10.35
C TYR A 122 1.92 -4.18 -9.13
N SER A 123 2.43 -3.77 -7.98
CA SER A 123 1.74 -3.73 -6.68
C SER A 123 2.31 -2.57 -5.86
N ALA A 124 1.76 -2.34 -4.67
CA ALA A 124 2.36 -1.45 -3.67
C ALA A 124 3.71 -2.00 -3.17
N PRO A 125 4.60 -1.16 -2.63
CA PRO A 125 5.78 -1.63 -1.93
C PRO A 125 5.40 -2.36 -0.64
N ARG A 126 6.17 -3.40 -0.28
CA ARG A 126 6.04 -4.10 1.02
C ARG A 126 6.77 -3.35 2.11
N LEU A 127 6.45 -3.65 3.37
CA LEU A 127 7.11 -3.05 4.54
C LEU A 127 8.65 -3.13 4.47
N CYS A 128 9.19 -4.29 4.16
CA CYS A 128 10.63 -4.51 4.03
C CYS A 128 11.15 -4.36 2.59
N GLY A 129 10.32 -3.89 1.66
CA GLY A 129 10.62 -3.83 0.24
C GLY A 129 10.77 -5.22 -0.39
N LEU A 130 11.54 -5.29 -1.48
CA LEU A 130 11.86 -6.55 -2.18
C LEU A 130 13.16 -7.19 -1.67
N TRP A 131 13.85 -6.56 -0.74
CA TRP A 131 15.24 -6.88 -0.34
C TRP A 131 15.33 -7.38 1.08
N THR A 132 14.40 -8.21 1.53
CA THR A 132 14.45 -8.76 2.89
C THR A 132 15.68 -9.63 3.10
N GLY A 133 16.14 -10.34 2.06
CA GLY A 133 17.30 -11.22 2.13
C GLY A 133 17.15 -12.42 3.07
N GLU A 134 16.02 -12.54 3.73
CA GLU A 134 15.75 -13.51 4.77
C GLU A 134 14.50 -14.35 4.43
N TRP A 135 14.52 -15.59 4.92
CA TRP A 135 13.40 -16.52 4.73
C TRP A 135 12.23 -16.20 5.65
N ASN A 136 12.52 -15.64 6.82
CA ASN A 136 11.55 -15.18 7.80
C ASN A 136 11.83 -13.69 8.13
N PRO A 137 11.48 -12.78 7.24
CA PRO A 137 11.74 -11.36 7.43
C PRO A 137 10.86 -10.79 8.56
N GLY A 138 11.27 -9.67 9.11
CA GLY A 138 10.48 -8.92 10.07
C GLY A 138 9.05 -8.70 9.55
N TRP A 139 8.06 -8.84 10.44
CA TRP A 139 6.62 -8.73 10.10
C TRP A 139 6.17 -9.72 9.02
N SER A 140 6.79 -10.90 8.98
CA SER A 140 6.51 -11.97 8.00
C SER A 140 6.63 -11.54 6.53
N GLY A 141 7.27 -10.40 6.24
CA GLY A 141 7.34 -9.82 4.91
C GLY A 141 5.99 -9.38 4.34
N ALA A 142 4.98 -9.21 5.18
CA ALA A 142 3.64 -8.82 4.76
C ALA A 142 3.56 -7.35 4.32
N TYR A 143 2.46 -7.00 3.67
CA TYR A 143 2.04 -5.61 3.52
C TYR A 143 1.36 -5.18 4.82
N THR A 144 1.96 -4.26 5.53
CA THR A 144 1.40 -3.71 6.77
C THR A 144 0.61 -2.45 6.44
N MET A 145 -0.70 -2.54 6.58
CA MET A 145 -1.63 -1.52 6.07
C MET A 145 -1.93 -0.42 7.08
N ASP A 146 -1.65 -0.66 8.35
CA ASP A 146 -1.84 0.31 9.44
C ASP A 146 -0.75 1.39 9.46
N ALA A 147 -0.87 2.29 8.50
CA ALA A 147 -0.05 3.41 8.09
C ALA A 147 1.21 3.07 7.27
N ASN A 148 1.84 1.90 7.36
CA ASN A 148 3.11 1.66 6.66
C ASN A 148 2.99 1.74 5.14
N VAL A 149 2.01 1.08 4.53
CA VAL A 149 1.80 1.13 3.07
C VAL A 149 1.49 2.56 2.63
N ASN A 150 0.65 3.29 3.34
CA ASN A 150 0.32 4.69 3.02
C ASN A 150 1.54 5.60 3.09
N ILE A 151 2.36 5.46 4.14
CA ILE A 151 3.60 6.24 4.29
C ILE A 151 4.58 5.91 3.17
N GLN A 152 4.74 4.64 2.83
CA GLN A 152 5.63 4.21 1.74
C GLN A 152 5.25 4.76 0.38
N VAL A 153 3.96 4.98 0.11
CA VAL A 153 3.47 5.51 -1.16
C VAL A 153 3.20 7.02 -1.15
N SER A 154 3.34 7.69 -0.01
CA SER A 154 2.97 9.10 0.16
C SER A 154 3.66 10.06 -0.83
N GLY A 155 4.88 9.74 -1.27
CA GLY A 155 5.63 10.55 -2.23
C GLY A 155 5.32 10.28 -3.71
N MET A 156 4.50 9.27 -4.05
CA MET A 156 4.34 8.84 -5.45
C MET A 156 3.60 9.87 -6.31
N ASN A 157 2.58 10.52 -5.78
CA ASN A 157 1.76 11.50 -6.50
C ASN A 157 2.52 12.81 -6.69
N THR A 158 3.03 13.41 -5.62
CA THR A 158 3.81 14.64 -5.65
C THR A 158 5.16 14.45 -6.34
N GLY A 159 5.73 13.25 -6.30
CA GLY A 159 6.94 12.85 -7.03
C GLY A 159 6.72 12.53 -8.51
N HIS A 160 5.50 12.71 -9.03
CA HIS A 160 5.12 12.41 -10.42
C HIS A 160 5.47 10.96 -10.85
N MET A 161 5.08 10.00 -10.00
CA MET A 161 5.38 8.57 -10.19
C MET A 161 4.11 7.79 -10.54
N GLU A 162 3.46 8.12 -11.66
CA GLU A 162 2.15 7.57 -12.05
C GLU A 162 2.12 6.03 -12.08
N LYS A 163 3.17 5.37 -12.59
CA LYS A 163 3.21 3.90 -12.62
C LYS A 163 3.25 3.28 -11.22
N ALA A 164 3.90 3.95 -10.26
CA ALA A 164 3.87 3.52 -8.86
C ALA A 164 2.47 3.67 -8.27
N ALA A 165 1.79 4.79 -8.57
CA ALA A 165 0.42 5.03 -8.15
C ALA A 165 -0.56 4.00 -8.74
N TRP A 166 -0.41 3.63 -10.00
CA TRP A 166 -1.20 2.56 -10.61
C TRP A 166 -0.96 1.21 -9.90
N GLY A 167 0.29 0.88 -9.61
CA GLY A 167 0.63 -0.34 -8.85
C GLY A 167 -0.05 -0.38 -7.49
N TYR A 168 -0.12 0.76 -6.80
CA TYR A 168 -0.89 0.89 -5.56
C TYR A 168 -2.40 0.67 -5.78
N MET A 169 -2.99 1.26 -6.82
CA MET A 169 -4.40 1.05 -7.16
C MET A 169 -4.68 -0.43 -7.47
N TYR A 170 -3.80 -1.09 -8.22
CA TYR A 170 -3.94 -2.53 -8.51
C TYR A 170 -3.89 -3.39 -7.25
N PHE A 171 -3.01 -3.04 -6.31
CA PHE A 171 -2.94 -3.69 -5.01
C PHE A 171 -4.26 -3.58 -4.26
N ILE A 172 -4.88 -2.40 -4.21
CA ILE A 172 -6.18 -2.18 -3.57
C ILE A 172 -7.29 -2.95 -4.31
N LEU A 173 -7.36 -2.82 -5.63
CA LEU A 173 -8.42 -3.44 -6.44
C LEU A 173 -8.44 -4.97 -6.33
N ARG A 174 -7.28 -5.62 -6.19
CA ARG A 174 -7.19 -7.07 -5.99
C ARG A 174 -7.83 -7.55 -4.69
N GLN A 175 -7.98 -6.68 -3.71
CA GLN A 175 -8.37 -7.03 -2.34
C GLN A 175 -9.81 -6.62 -1.98
N ILE A 176 -10.49 -5.85 -2.83
CA ILE A 176 -11.83 -5.30 -2.51
C ILE A 176 -12.86 -6.39 -2.22
N GLY A 177 -12.78 -7.53 -2.89
CA GLY A 177 -13.64 -8.69 -2.61
C GLY A 177 -13.49 -9.17 -1.17
N ASP A 178 -12.26 -9.33 -0.72
CA ASP A 178 -11.95 -9.79 0.63
C ASP A 178 -12.34 -8.76 1.69
N TRP A 179 -12.16 -7.46 1.42
CA TRP A 179 -12.59 -6.41 2.34
C TRP A 179 -14.11 -6.37 2.56
N LYS A 180 -14.89 -6.74 1.54
CA LYS A 180 -16.34 -6.90 1.68
C LYS A 180 -16.69 -8.10 2.56
N GLU A 181 -16.01 -9.23 2.35
CA GLU A 181 -16.21 -10.43 3.16
C GLU A 181 -15.81 -10.18 4.63
N ASN A 182 -14.73 -9.42 4.88
CA ASN A 182 -14.33 -9.02 6.22
C ASN A 182 -15.42 -8.19 6.92
N ALA A 183 -15.96 -7.18 6.25
CA ALA A 183 -17.01 -6.33 6.82
C ALA A 183 -18.28 -7.15 7.16
N LYS A 184 -18.62 -8.10 6.29
CA LYS A 184 -19.73 -9.02 6.51
C LYS A 184 -19.45 -10.00 7.67
N ALA A 185 -18.25 -10.57 7.72
CA ALA A 185 -17.89 -11.57 8.73
C ALA A 185 -17.79 -10.96 10.13
N VAL A 186 -17.16 -9.78 10.25
CA VAL A 186 -16.91 -9.13 11.55
C VAL A 186 -18.16 -8.43 12.08
N TYR A 187 -18.89 -7.73 11.21
CA TYR A 187 -19.98 -6.84 11.63
C TYR A 187 -21.36 -7.19 11.05
N GLY A 188 -21.45 -8.17 10.15
CA GLY A 188 -22.69 -8.45 9.41
C GLY A 188 -23.06 -7.37 8.39
N MET A 189 -22.14 -6.49 8.04
CA MET A 189 -22.39 -5.37 7.13
C MET A 189 -22.49 -5.83 5.68
N TRP A 190 -23.24 -5.09 4.89
CA TRP A 190 -23.38 -5.31 3.46
C TRP A 190 -22.83 -4.12 2.67
N ASP A 191 -22.24 -4.40 1.51
CA ASP A 191 -21.64 -3.41 0.59
C ASP A 191 -20.70 -2.39 1.28
N ALA A 192 -19.97 -2.87 2.28
CA ALA A 192 -19.03 -2.12 3.11
C ALA A 192 -17.62 -2.68 2.98
N LEU A 193 -16.60 -1.94 3.37
CA LEU A 193 -15.20 -2.34 3.28
C LEU A 193 -14.55 -2.33 4.66
N LEU A 194 -13.93 -3.45 5.02
CA LEU A 194 -13.07 -3.56 6.20
C LEU A 194 -11.72 -4.14 5.79
N ALA A 195 -10.72 -3.27 5.71
CA ALA A 195 -9.36 -3.67 5.37
C ALA A 195 -8.66 -4.33 6.57
N PRO A 196 -7.88 -5.41 6.38
CA PRO A 196 -7.07 -5.98 7.45
C PRO A 196 -5.85 -5.12 7.74
N VAL A 197 -5.23 -5.33 8.92
CA VAL A 197 -3.95 -4.69 9.26
C VAL A 197 -2.81 -5.20 8.38
N ASN A 198 -2.82 -6.49 8.06
CA ASN A 198 -1.79 -7.15 7.26
C ASN A 198 -2.40 -7.95 6.10
N THR A 199 -1.64 -8.07 5.01
CA THR A 199 -2.00 -8.90 3.85
C THR A 199 -0.75 -9.45 3.18
N ASP A 200 -0.88 -10.57 2.49
CA ASP A 200 0.17 -11.11 1.61
C ASP A 200 0.23 -10.42 0.23
N GLY A 201 -0.73 -9.55 -0.04
CA GLY A 201 -0.85 -8.81 -1.30
C GLY A 201 -1.77 -9.45 -2.33
N ASN A 202 -2.13 -10.73 -2.16
CA ASN A 202 -3.09 -11.42 -3.03
C ASN A 202 -4.45 -11.57 -2.35
N ARG A 203 -4.44 -11.85 -1.04
CA ARG A 203 -5.64 -11.98 -0.22
C ARG A 203 -5.55 -11.03 0.97
N ALA A 204 -6.70 -10.51 1.33
CA ALA A 204 -6.88 -9.61 2.45
C ALA A 204 -8.00 -10.08 3.39
N ILE A 205 -8.23 -11.38 3.44
CA ILE A 205 -9.12 -12.00 4.44
C ILE A 205 -8.45 -11.89 5.81
N MET A 206 -9.21 -11.46 6.80
CA MET A 206 -8.77 -11.50 8.20
C MET A 206 -8.82 -12.93 8.70
N VAL A 207 -7.65 -13.53 8.85
CA VAL A 207 -7.51 -14.92 9.36
C VAL A 207 -6.98 -14.96 10.79
N GLU A 208 -6.46 -13.86 11.30
CA GLU A 208 -5.93 -13.78 12.66
C GLU A 208 -6.98 -13.21 13.61
N TYR A 209 -7.42 -14.05 14.53
CA TYR A 209 -8.14 -13.67 15.74
C TYR A 209 -7.18 -13.92 16.91
N ASP A 210 -6.27 -12.99 17.11
CA ASP A 210 -5.45 -13.00 18.33
C ASP A 210 -6.18 -12.19 19.40
N ILE A 211 -6.38 -12.77 20.58
CA ILE A 211 -6.96 -12.07 21.70
C ILE A 211 -6.05 -10.92 22.16
N ASP A 212 -4.75 -11.06 21.95
CA ASP A 212 -3.79 -10.02 22.31
C ASP A 212 -3.73 -8.88 21.31
N TYR A 213 -4.19 -9.12 20.06
CA TYR A 213 -4.18 -8.14 18.98
C TYR A 213 -5.49 -8.19 18.18
N PRO A 214 -6.59 -7.56 18.67
CA PRO A 214 -7.89 -7.61 18.03
C PRO A 214 -7.96 -6.72 16.78
N PHE A 215 -7.14 -7.01 15.77
CA PHE A 215 -6.97 -6.24 14.53
C PHE A 215 -8.25 -6.10 13.71
N GLN A 216 -9.24 -6.99 13.91
CA GLN A 216 -10.56 -6.92 13.27
C GLN A 216 -11.35 -5.65 13.65
N TYR A 217 -10.96 -4.94 14.70
CA TYR A 217 -11.60 -3.71 15.16
C TYR A 217 -10.81 -2.44 14.79
N TRP A 218 -9.83 -2.54 13.90
CA TRP A 218 -9.26 -1.38 13.23
C TRP A 218 -10.16 -0.97 12.06
N ASN A 219 -11.07 -0.03 12.32
CA ASN A 219 -12.16 0.31 11.41
C ASN A 219 -11.76 1.23 10.26
N ALA A 220 -10.80 2.13 10.50
CA ALA A 220 -10.44 3.16 9.53
C ALA A 220 -9.55 2.67 8.38
N GLY A 221 -9.16 1.40 8.34
CA GLY A 221 -8.21 0.87 7.38
C GLY A 221 -8.55 1.18 5.92
N ALA A 222 -9.79 0.92 5.52
CA ALA A 222 -10.23 1.23 4.16
C ALA A 222 -10.21 2.74 3.87
N SER A 223 -10.60 3.58 4.83
CA SER A 223 -10.56 5.05 4.68
C SER A 223 -9.14 5.56 4.46
N TRP A 224 -8.19 5.10 5.26
CA TRP A 224 -6.77 5.46 5.13
C TRP A 224 -6.19 5.06 3.78
N LEU A 225 -6.54 3.87 3.31
CA LEU A 225 -6.03 3.33 2.05
C LEU A 225 -6.65 4.00 0.81
N MET A 226 -7.75 4.73 0.94
CA MET A 226 -8.31 5.54 -0.14
C MET A 226 -7.57 6.88 -0.33
N VAL A 227 -6.88 7.40 0.69
CA VAL A 227 -6.21 8.70 0.64
C VAL A 227 -5.24 8.83 -0.54
N PRO A 228 -4.30 7.89 -0.80
CA PRO A 228 -3.38 8.01 -1.93
C PRO A 228 -4.08 7.99 -3.30
N ILE A 229 -5.23 7.32 -3.43
CA ILE A 229 -6.03 7.32 -4.68
C ILE A 229 -6.72 8.67 -4.87
N PHE A 230 -7.25 9.24 -3.79
CA PHE A 230 -7.84 10.58 -3.84
C PHE A 230 -6.80 11.66 -4.16
N GLU A 231 -5.62 11.59 -3.53
CA GLU A 231 -4.50 12.48 -3.84
C GLU A 231 -4.05 12.36 -5.30
N TYR A 232 -4.03 11.15 -5.86
CA TYR A 232 -3.75 10.95 -7.28
C TYR A 232 -4.76 11.71 -8.15
N TRP A 233 -6.04 11.60 -7.85
CA TRP A 233 -7.08 12.37 -8.55
C TRP A 233 -6.88 13.89 -8.42
N GLN A 234 -6.48 14.37 -7.23
CA GLN A 234 -6.16 15.80 -7.03
C GLN A 234 -4.94 16.23 -7.84
N CYS A 235 -3.91 15.41 -7.94
CA CYS A 235 -2.68 15.75 -8.66
C CYS A 235 -2.83 15.66 -10.19
N PHE A 236 -3.59 14.70 -10.68
CA PHE A 236 -3.61 14.33 -12.11
C PHE A 236 -4.98 14.48 -12.78
N GLY A 237 -6.04 14.72 -12.02
CA GLY A 237 -7.42 14.75 -12.53
C GLY A 237 -7.97 13.36 -12.86
N ASN A 238 -9.16 13.34 -13.48
CA ASN A 238 -9.77 12.09 -13.94
C ASN A 238 -9.01 11.52 -15.13
N ARG A 239 -8.71 10.22 -15.11
CA ARG A 239 -7.96 9.50 -16.14
C ARG A 239 -8.45 8.06 -16.31
N GLN A 240 -8.14 7.50 -17.47
CA GLN A 240 -8.24 6.06 -17.69
C GLN A 240 -7.01 5.37 -17.07
N ILE A 241 -7.24 4.49 -16.13
CA ILE A 241 -6.19 3.70 -15.47
C ILE A 241 -6.07 2.38 -16.22
N PRO A 242 -4.96 2.12 -16.93
CA PRO A 242 -4.76 0.85 -17.62
C PRO A 242 -4.71 -0.29 -16.61
N LEU A 243 -5.25 -1.45 -16.94
CA LEU A 243 -5.27 -2.60 -16.05
C LEU A 243 -4.23 -3.65 -16.47
N PRO A 244 -3.52 -4.28 -15.53
CA PRO A 244 -2.75 -5.48 -15.81
C PRO A 244 -3.68 -6.64 -16.18
N GLU A 245 -3.13 -7.64 -16.86
CA GLU A 245 -3.89 -8.74 -17.48
C GLU A 245 -4.85 -9.45 -16.50
N ASP A 246 -4.41 -9.70 -15.28
CA ASP A 246 -5.21 -10.35 -14.23
C ASP A 246 -6.46 -9.52 -13.87
N LEU A 247 -6.30 -8.24 -13.62
CA LEU A 247 -7.41 -7.33 -13.32
C LEU A 247 -8.28 -7.08 -14.56
N ALA A 248 -7.68 -6.92 -15.73
CA ALA A 248 -8.40 -6.76 -16.99
C ALA A 248 -9.34 -7.94 -17.26
N LYS A 249 -8.88 -9.16 -16.98
CA LYS A 249 -9.67 -10.38 -17.10
C LYS A 249 -10.84 -10.41 -16.10
N VAL A 250 -10.60 -10.02 -14.86
CA VAL A 250 -11.64 -9.98 -13.81
C VAL A 250 -12.68 -8.89 -14.10
N CYS A 251 -12.23 -7.70 -14.48
CA CYS A 251 -13.10 -6.55 -14.74
C CYS A 251 -13.78 -6.60 -16.12
N GLY A 252 -13.30 -7.45 -17.05
CA GLY A 252 -13.76 -7.47 -18.44
C GLY A 252 -13.42 -6.19 -19.24
N LYS A 253 -12.43 -5.43 -18.80
CA LYS A 253 -12.01 -4.13 -19.37
C LYS A 253 -10.49 -4.02 -19.39
N GLN A 254 -9.94 -3.24 -20.33
CA GLN A 254 -8.50 -2.95 -20.40
C GLN A 254 -8.09 -1.75 -19.55
N SER A 255 -9.03 -0.90 -19.19
CA SER A 255 -8.83 0.25 -18.31
C SER A 255 -10.10 0.54 -17.51
N LEU A 256 -9.96 1.27 -16.41
CA LEU A 256 -11.06 1.82 -15.61
C LEU A 256 -10.98 3.34 -15.56
N ASP A 257 -12.13 3.99 -15.60
CA ASP A 257 -12.22 5.42 -15.30
C ASP A 257 -11.96 5.63 -13.79
N LEU A 258 -10.95 6.45 -13.48
CA LEU A 258 -10.50 6.69 -12.12
C LEU A 258 -11.63 7.16 -11.21
N GLU A 259 -12.41 8.13 -11.66
CA GLU A 259 -13.45 8.74 -10.85
C GLU A 259 -14.69 7.85 -10.74
N GLN A 260 -15.19 7.37 -11.88
CA GLN A 260 -16.47 6.69 -11.92
C GLN A 260 -16.39 5.21 -11.52
N GLU A 261 -15.26 4.55 -11.80
CA GLU A 261 -15.14 3.10 -11.64
C GLU A 261 -14.19 2.68 -10.51
N ILE A 262 -13.34 3.59 -10.03
CA ILE A 262 -12.43 3.31 -8.91
C ILE A 262 -12.82 4.15 -7.70
N LEU A 263 -12.63 5.47 -7.75
CA LEU A 263 -12.68 6.33 -6.57
C LEU A 263 -14.08 6.40 -5.97
N ARG A 264 -15.10 6.74 -6.78
CA ARG A 264 -16.48 6.86 -6.28
C ARG A 264 -17.04 5.57 -5.69
N PRO A 265 -16.91 4.40 -6.34
CA PRO A 265 -17.39 3.15 -5.76
C PRO A 265 -16.68 2.77 -4.46
N LEU A 266 -15.39 3.03 -4.35
CA LEU A 266 -14.62 2.72 -3.16
C LEU A 266 -14.97 3.66 -2.00
N LEU A 267 -15.05 4.97 -2.26
CA LEU A 267 -15.48 5.96 -1.26
C LEU A 267 -16.90 5.68 -0.79
N TRP A 268 -17.82 5.33 -1.70
CA TRP A 268 -19.19 4.99 -1.34
C TRP A 268 -19.26 3.80 -0.38
N LYS A 269 -18.51 2.72 -0.66
CA LYS A 269 -18.48 1.54 0.21
C LYS A 269 -17.79 1.80 1.55
N THR A 270 -16.79 2.64 1.56
CA THR A 270 -16.12 3.09 2.78
C THR A 270 -17.07 3.94 3.63
N PHE A 271 -17.79 4.88 3.00
CA PHE A 271 -18.82 5.67 3.67
C PHE A 271 -19.93 4.78 4.23
N HIS A 272 -20.40 3.80 3.46
CA HIS A 272 -21.44 2.86 3.84
C HIS A 272 -21.03 1.96 5.02
N PHE A 273 -19.73 1.68 5.17
CA PHE A 273 -19.19 1.05 6.37
C PHE A 273 -19.45 1.92 7.62
N TRP A 274 -19.11 3.21 7.54
CA TRP A 274 -19.29 4.13 8.66
C TRP A 274 -20.77 4.39 8.99
N GLU A 275 -21.66 4.46 7.99
CA GLU A 275 -23.10 4.58 8.21
C GLU A 275 -23.68 3.38 9.00
N GLN A 276 -23.16 2.18 8.74
CA GLN A 276 -23.60 0.98 9.44
C GLN A 276 -22.96 0.80 10.81
N LEU A 277 -21.73 1.29 11.00
CA LEU A 277 -21.01 1.22 12.27
C LEU A 277 -21.51 2.26 13.28
N CYS A 278 -21.63 3.52 12.84
CA CYS A 278 -21.96 4.65 13.69
C CYS A 278 -23.48 4.80 13.84
N THR A 279 -24.02 4.52 15.01
CA THR A 279 -25.44 4.69 15.30
C THR A 279 -25.65 5.77 16.36
N PRO A 280 -26.78 6.53 16.34
CA PRO A 280 -27.04 7.54 17.36
C PRO A 280 -27.17 6.98 18.79
N GLU A 281 -27.33 5.68 18.95
CA GLU A 281 -27.40 5.04 20.27
C GLU A 281 -26.09 5.13 21.05
N TYR A 282 -24.94 5.19 20.33
CA TYR A 282 -23.61 5.34 20.87
C TYR A 282 -23.06 6.72 20.52
N TYR A 283 -22.93 7.57 21.51
CA TYR A 283 -22.53 8.97 21.27
C TYR A 283 -21.67 9.52 22.40
N THR A 284 -20.97 10.61 22.11
CA THR A 284 -20.36 11.48 23.12
C THR A 284 -21.19 12.74 23.26
N ASP A 285 -21.34 13.23 24.49
CA ASP A 285 -21.96 14.52 24.76
C ASP A 285 -21.05 15.71 24.39
N ARG A 286 -21.47 16.93 24.69
CA ARG A 286 -20.71 18.17 24.40
C ARG A 286 -19.38 18.23 25.13
N GLU A 287 -19.28 17.57 26.28
CA GLU A 287 -18.09 17.45 27.12
C GLU A 287 -17.19 16.29 26.71
N GLY A 288 -17.59 15.51 25.68
CA GLY A 288 -16.86 14.35 25.16
C GLY A 288 -17.03 13.08 26.00
N GLN A 289 -18.02 13.04 26.92
CA GLN A 289 -18.28 11.84 27.71
C GLN A 289 -19.08 10.82 26.91
N PRO A 290 -18.71 9.52 26.96
CA PRO A 290 -19.39 8.47 26.21
C PRO A 290 -20.75 8.11 26.83
N HIS A 291 -21.74 7.91 25.99
CA HIS A 291 -23.09 7.51 26.36
C HIS A 291 -23.64 6.40 25.47
N TYR A 292 -24.52 5.61 26.04
CA TYR A 292 -25.38 4.68 25.33
C TYR A 292 -26.85 4.95 25.69
N LYS A 293 -27.71 5.15 24.69
CA LYS A 293 -29.14 5.35 24.87
C LYS A 293 -29.90 4.55 23.83
N LYS A 294 -30.44 3.40 24.28
CA LYS A 294 -31.24 2.53 23.43
C LYS A 294 -32.41 3.28 22.81
N GLY A 295 -32.63 3.12 21.52
CA GLY A 295 -33.72 3.73 20.76
C GLY A 295 -33.53 5.22 20.45
N LYS A 296 -32.33 5.78 20.68
CA LYS A 296 -31.97 7.12 20.20
C LYS A 296 -31.80 7.07 18.67
N THR A 297 -32.52 7.92 17.95
CA THR A 297 -32.58 7.92 16.48
C THR A 297 -31.84 9.09 15.83
N ALA A 298 -31.45 10.11 16.61
CA ALA A 298 -30.72 11.25 16.12
C ALA A 298 -29.79 11.82 17.21
N LEU A 299 -28.67 12.41 16.78
CA LEU A 299 -27.79 13.18 17.64
C LEU A 299 -28.37 14.57 17.88
N GLU A 300 -28.18 15.10 19.09
CA GLU A 300 -28.49 16.49 19.45
C GLU A 300 -27.30 17.40 19.06
N GLU A 301 -27.55 18.72 19.09
CA GLU A 301 -26.48 19.67 18.79
C GLU A 301 -25.31 19.54 19.77
N GLY A 302 -24.09 19.36 19.23
CA GLY A 302 -22.87 19.17 20.01
C GLY A 302 -22.54 17.73 20.38
N GLU A 303 -23.46 16.80 20.21
CA GLU A 303 -23.18 15.38 20.33
C GLU A 303 -22.45 14.85 19.08
N LYS A 304 -21.62 13.80 19.26
CA LYS A 304 -20.90 13.15 18.18
C LYS A 304 -21.08 11.64 18.26
N TYR A 305 -21.01 10.95 17.11
CA TYR A 305 -20.97 9.49 17.10
C TYR A 305 -19.81 8.96 17.93
N LEU A 306 -20.05 7.84 18.59
CA LEU A 306 -19.02 7.10 19.29
C LEU A 306 -18.67 5.87 18.43
N ILE A 307 -17.42 5.76 18.00
CA ILE A 307 -16.90 4.61 17.23
C ILE A 307 -16.62 3.48 18.21
N ILE A 308 -17.44 2.42 18.18
CA ILE A 308 -17.32 1.27 19.08
C ILE A 308 -17.83 -0.01 18.38
N PRO A 309 -17.11 -1.17 18.45
CA PRO A 309 -15.76 -1.29 19.00
C PRO A 309 -14.71 -0.55 18.15
N SER A 310 -13.58 -0.22 18.74
CA SER A 310 -12.47 0.46 18.08
C SER A 310 -11.15 -0.03 18.63
N TYR A 311 -10.12 -0.12 17.79
CA TYR A 311 -8.79 -0.60 18.16
C TYR A 311 -7.71 0.13 17.38
N SER A 312 -6.63 0.51 18.06
CA SER A 312 -5.42 1.06 17.42
C SER A 312 -4.37 -0.04 17.30
N PRO A 313 -4.05 -0.52 16.08
CA PRO A 313 -3.09 -1.60 15.91
C PRO A 313 -1.63 -1.16 16.16
N ALA A 314 -1.34 0.14 16.07
CA ALA A 314 0.02 0.67 16.19
C ALA A 314 0.30 1.33 17.54
N ASN A 315 -0.69 1.94 18.17
CA ASN A 315 -0.52 2.76 19.38
C ASN A 315 -1.55 2.39 20.45
N HIS A 316 -1.12 1.70 21.46
CA HIS A 316 -1.90 1.37 22.64
C HIS A 316 -1.09 1.66 23.91
N PRO A 317 -1.74 1.83 25.08
CA PRO A 317 -1.05 2.03 26.34
C PRO A 317 -0.11 0.86 26.67
N ASN A 318 1.02 1.15 27.26
CA ASN A 318 1.98 0.12 27.67
C ASN A 318 1.31 -0.97 28.53
N GLY A 319 1.49 -2.22 28.14
CA GLY A 319 0.90 -3.38 28.82
C GLY A 319 -0.55 -3.68 28.45
N TYR A 320 -1.10 -3.01 27.42
CA TYR A 320 -2.50 -3.15 27.00
C TYR A 320 -2.64 -3.39 25.51
N SER A 321 -1.91 -4.35 24.97
CA SER A 321 -1.95 -4.68 23.53
C SER A 321 -3.32 -5.17 23.03
N SER A 322 -4.14 -5.73 23.94
CA SER A 322 -5.47 -6.25 23.63
C SER A 322 -6.63 -5.28 23.91
N THR A 323 -6.34 -4.01 24.15
CA THR A 323 -7.37 -3.04 24.57
C THR A 323 -8.31 -2.67 23.43
N ILE A 324 -9.48 -3.29 23.37
CA ILE A 324 -10.60 -2.81 22.57
C ILE A 324 -11.19 -1.61 23.29
N THR A 325 -11.40 -0.53 22.60
CA THR A 325 -11.82 0.75 23.14
C THR A 325 -12.95 1.39 22.32
N ALA A 326 -13.26 2.63 22.65
CA ALA A 326 -14.08 3.48 21.80
C ALA A 326 -13.24 4.66 21.30
N ASN A 327 -13.49 5.13 20.08
CA ASN A 327 -12.78 6.25 19.47
C ASN A 327 -11.25 6.13 19.53
N ALA A 328 -10.71 4.96 19.12
CA ALA A 328 -9.26 4.85 18.97
C ALA A 328 -8.75 5.93 17.98
N ALA A 329 -7.60 6.52 18.29
CA ALA A 329 -7.07 7.65 17.52
C ALA A 329 -6.85 7.34 16.02
N MET A 330 -6.67 6.08 15.66
CA MET A 330 -6.55 5.66 14.26
C MET A 330 -7.89 5.50 13.53
N ASP A 331 -9.01 5.60 14.23
CA ASP A 331 -10.37 5.53 13.67
C ASP A 331 -11.05 6.93 13.60
N ILE A 332 -10.45 7.93 14.20
CA ILE A 332 -10.90 9.32 14.18
C ILE A 332 -10.21 10.08 13.03
#